data_0c0967158a070cfbed95477661ceb378
#
_entry.id   0c0967158a070cfbed95477661ceb378
#
_cell.length_a   1.000
_cell.length_b   1.000
_cell.length_c   1.000
_cell.angle_alpha   90.00
_cell.angle_beta   90.00
_cell.angle_gamma   90.00
#
_symmetry.space_group_name_H-M   'P 1'
#
loop_
_entity.id
_entity.type
_entity.pdbx_description
1 polymer ?
#
loop_
_entity_poly.entity_id
_entity_poly.type
_entity_poly.pdbx_seq_one_letter_code
_entity_poly.pdbx_strand_id
1 'polypeptide(L)'
;MKIIRCNGSSDIDIEFLDEFHYIKEHCLYINFKNGQIKNPYDRTVYGIGYIGVGLYKPSINKENTQEYNLWDSMLERCYCEKRRHRAKTYFDCEVCKEWHNFQNFSKWFHENYYECNDRLHVDKDIILQGNRIYSPDTCLLIPQKLNVLFVNKINKRGLPNGIYKVKTGYFAKYNNKDLGIYKTVTEAFSSYAIAKKREIIRVANEYKNIIPPATYDYIVNYEIRIENDKNYKVVKENI
;
A
#
# COMPACT_ATOMS: atom_id res chain seq x y z
N MET A 1 22.32 11.84 22.76
CA MET A 1 23.29 10.75 22.91
C MET A 1 24.11 10.99 24.19
N LYS A 2 24.48 9.92 24.90
CA LYS A 2 25.48 9.94 26.00
C LYS A 2 26.54 8.88 25.74
N ILE A 3 27.76 9.13 26.23
CA ILE A 3 28.83 8.12 26.23
C ILE A 3 28.59 7.19 27.41
N ILE A 4 28.59 5.88 27.18
CA ILE A 4 28.41 4.85 28.20
C ILE A 4 29.69 4.05 28.47
N ARG A 5 30.64 4.03 27.51
CA ARG A 5 31.98 3.44 27.67
C ARG A 5 33.00 4.30 26.91
N CYS A 6 34.20 4.44 27.45
CA CYS A 6 35.29 5.17 26.82
C CYS A 6 36.62 4.44 27.04
N ASN A 7 37.21 3.94 25.96
CA ASN A 7 38.53 3.34 25.89
C ASN A 7 39.51 4.22 25.11
N GLY A 8 39.29 5.52 25.12
CA GLY A 8 40.09 6.51 24.35
C GLY A 8 39.26 7.21 23.26
N SER A 9 39.89 8.15 22.54
CA SER A 9 39.20 8.94 21.54
C SER A 9 38.77 8.18 20.29
N SER A 10 39.33 7.01 20.06
CA SER A 10 39.02 6.14 18.90
C SER A 10 38.04 5.02 19.20
N ASP A 11 37.68 4.81 20.47
CA ASP A 11 36.81 3.70 20.89
C ASP A 11 35.90 4.11 22.05
N ILE A 12 34.73 4.62 21.72
CA ILE A 12 33.65 4.92 22.66
C ILE A 12 32.38 4.19 22.27
N ASP A 13 31.57 3.82 23.27
CA ASP A 13 30.20 3.37 23.04
C ASP A 13 29.23 4.46 23.48
N ILE A 14 28.21 4.64 22.68
CA ILE A 14 27.20 5.67 22.92
C ILE A 14 25.81 5.04 23.00
N GLU A 15 24.97 5.68 23.80
CA GLU A 15 23.53 5.39 23.86
C GLU A 15 22.76 6.60 23.32
N PHE A 16 21.81 6.35 22.40
CA PHE A 16 20.82 7.34 21.99
C PHE A 16 19.76 7.48 23.10
N LEU A 17 19.32 8.71 23.38
CA LEU A 17 18.40 9.03 24.49
C LEU A 17 16.94 9.15 24.03
N ASP A 18 16.59 8.44 22.98
CA ASP A 18 15.23 8.30 22.48
C ASP A 18 14.53 7.07 23.08
N GLU A 19 13.30 6.80 22.64
CA GLU A 19 12.49 5.66 23.08
C GLU A 19 13.09 4.27 22.82
N PHE A 20 14.09 4.18 21.91
CA PHE A 20 14.72 2.92 21.52
C PHE A 20 15.99 2.60 22.32
N HIS A 21 16.59 3.60 22.98
CA HIS A 21 17.82 3.46 23.75
C HIS A 21 18.92 2.68 23.02
N TYR A 22 19.02 2.92 21.68
CA TYR A 22 19.98 2.19 20.85
C TYR A 22 21.41 2.48 21.28
N ILE A 23 22.19 1.40 21.47
CA ILE A 23 23.61 1.48 21.77
C ILE A 23 24.41 1.24 20.51
N LYS A 24 25.31 2.16 20.19
CA LYS A 24 26.27 2.01 19.12
C LYS A 24 27.68 1.96 19.68
N GLU A 25 28.31 0.81 19.45
CA GLU A 25 29.66 0.51 19.93
C GLU A 25 30.73 0.99 18.96
N HIS A 26 31.96 1.11 19.47
CA HIS A 26 33.17 1.41 18.71
C HIS A 26 33.09 2.67 17.85
N CYS A 27 32.56 3.74 18.41
CA CYS A 27 32.47 5.04 17.74
C CYS A 27 33.71 5.89 17.98
N LEU A 28 34.01 6.78 17.03
CA LEU A 28 35.04 7.82 17.22
C LEU A 28 34.47 8.98 18.04
N TYR A 29 35.20 9.47 19.05
CA TYR A 29 34.80 10.61 19.87
C TYR A 29 34.53 11.85 19.04
N ILE A 30 35.34 12.08 17.99
CA ILE A 30 35.17 13.24 17.10
C ILE A 30 33.79 13.21 16.39
N ASN A 31 33.32 12.00 15.98
CA ASN A 31 31.99 11.85 15.34
C ASN A 31 30.87 12.10 16.35
N PHE A 32 31.06 11.69 17.62
CA PHE A 32 30.12 12.00 18.70
C PHE A 32 30.05 13.51 18.93
N LYS A 33 31.22 14.19 19.07
CA LYS A 33 31.29 15.62 19.29
C LYS A 33 30.68 16.44 18.17
N ASN A 34 30.80 15.99 16.92
CA ASN A 34 30.26 16.65 15.73
C ASN A 34 28.79 16.21 15.40
N GLY A 35 28.17 15.36 16.17
CA GLY A 35 26.81 14.87 15.91
C GLY A 35 26.68 14.02 14.63
N GLN A 36 27.77 13.37 14.20
CA GLN A 36 27.83 12.61 12.94
C GLN A 36 27.44 11.14 13.09
N ILE A 37 27.19 10.69 14.32
CA ILE A 37 26.77 9.30 14.56
C ILE A 37 25.28 9.18 14.28
N LYS A 38 24.94 8.40 13.27
CA LYS A 38 23.53 8.19 12.86
C LYS A 38 22.85 7.16 13.73
N ASN A 39 21.61 7.47 14.12
CA ASN A 39 20.70 6.53 14.77
C ASN A 39 19.88 5.80 13.70
N PRO A 40 19.87 4.45 13.66
CA PRO A 40 19.03 3.70 12.72
C PRO A 40 17.54 3.86 12.97
N TYR A 41 17.14 4.37 14.15
CA TYR A 41 15.75 4.60 14.52
C TYR A 41 15.28 6.04 14.27
N ASP A 42 16.12 6.92 13.72
CA ASP A 42 15.69 8.26 13.30
C ASP A 42 14.62 8.15 12.21
N ARG A 43 13.51 8.84 12.42
CA ARG A 43 12.34 8.85 11.51
C ARG A 43 12.61 9.71 10.26
N THR A 44 13.55 9.25 9.44
CA THR A 44 14.07 9.99 8.28
C THR A 44 13.20 9.86 7.02
N VAL A 45 12.29 8.85 6.99
CA VAL A 45 11.44 8.58 5.82
C VAL A 45 10.04 9.14 6.07
N TYR A 46 9.72 10.25 5.41
CA TYR A 46 8.44 11.01 5.54
C TYR A 46 8.04 11.37 6.98
N GLY A 47 9.05 11.51 7.89
CA GLY A 47 8.84 11.85 9.30
C GLY A 47 8.28 10.72 10.18
N ILE A 48 8.08 9.53 9.62
CA ILE A 48 7.46 8.38 10.29
C ILE A 48 8.34 7.14 10.23
N GLY A 49 8.85 6.82 9.04
CA GLY A 49 9.60 5.59 8.80
C GLY A 49 11.07 5.70 9.21
N TYR A 50 11.61 4.59 9.67
CA TYR A 50 13.01 4.41 10.05
C TYR A 50 13.53 3.04 9.59
N ILE A 51 14.85 2.93 9.38
CA ILE A 51 15.45 1.70 8.85
C ILE A 51 15.52 0.59 9.91
N GLY A 52 15.80 0.95 11.15
CA GLY A 52 16.02 0.00 12.24
C GLY A 52 17.32 -0.78 12.11
N VAL A 53 17.58 -1.64 13.10
CA VAL A 53 18.68 -2.60 13.10
C VAL A 53 18.14 -3.97 12.72
N GLY A 54 18.78 -4.64 11.76
CA GLY A 54 18.39 -5.97 11.32
C GLY A 54 19.12 -6.43 10.07
N LEU A 55 18.63 -7.52 9.47
CA LEU A 55 19.28 -8.21 8.36
C LEU A 55 19.01 -7.55 6.99
N TYR A 56 17.88 -6.86 6.86
CA TYR A 56 17.42 -6.33 5.58
C TYR A 56 18.07 -4.99 5.27
N LYS A 57 18.60 -4.88 4.06
CA LYS A 57 19.28 -3.66 3.59
C LYS A 57 18.34 -2.88 2.67
N PRO A 58 18.20 -1.55 2.84
CA PRO A 58 17.40 -0.73 1.95
C PRO A 58 17.97 -0.65 0.53
N SER A 59 19.27 -0.87 0.38
CA SER A 59 19.94 -0.85 -0.93
C SER A 59 21.09 -1.87 -0.97
N ILE A 60 21.33 -2.43 -2.17
CA ILE A 60 22.46 -3.31 -2.50
C ILE A 60 23.12 -2.73 -3.74
N ASN A 61 24.45 -2.61 -3.73
CA ASN A 61 25.23 -2.03 -4.85
C ASN A 61 24.73 -0.65 -5.33
N LYS A 62 24.25 0.21 -4.40
CA LYS A 62 23.66 1.53 -4.65
C LYS A 62 22.29 1.54 -5.33
N GLU A 63 21.68 0.37 -5.52
CA GLU A 63 20.32 0.24 -6.03
C GLU A 63 19.38 -0.11 -4.88
N ASN A 64 18.23 0.56 -4.83
CA ASN A 64 17.21 0.24 -3.82
C ASN A 64 16.67 -1.17 -4.03
N THR A 65 16.47 -1.89 -2.92
CA THR A 65 15.83 -3.19 -2.96
C THR A 65 14.34 -3.07 -3.30
N GLN A 66 13.73 -4.17 -3.75
CA GLN A 66 12.31 -4.18 -4.11
C GLN A 66 11.41 -3.88 -2.90
N GLU A 67 11.71 -4.51 -1.76
CA GLU A 67 11.00 -4.28 -0.51
C GLU A 67 11.14 -2.84 -0.03
N TYR A 68 12.32 -2.22 -0.17
CA TYR A 68 12.48 -0.81 0.18
C TYR A 68 11.64 0.11 -0.71
N ASN A 69 11.63 -0.13 -2.03
CA ASN A 69 10.81 0.64 -2.95
C ASN A 69 9.31 0.53 -2.66
N LEU A 70 8.83 -0.65 -2.26
CA LEU A 70 7.43 -0.86 -1.87
C LEU A 70 7.09 -0.15 -0.56
N TRP A 71 7.97 -0.27 0.44
CA TRP A 71 7.83 0.37 1.74
C TRP A 71 7.87 1.90 1.63
N ASP A 72 8.85 2.46 0.94
CA ASP A 72 8.98 3.89 0.69
C ASP A 72 7.74 4.45 -0.04
N SER A 73 7.31 3.78 -1.11
CA SER A 73 6.10 4.16 -1.87
C SER A 73 4.81 4.08 -1.05
N MET A 74 4.71 3.15 -0.09
CA MET A 74 3.59 3.04 0.84
C MET A 74 3.57 4.22 1.82
N LEU A 75 4.71 4.53 2.45
CA LEU A 75 4.84 5.68 3.34
C LEU A 75 4.65 7.01 2.60
N GLU A 76 5.20 7.14 1.38
CA GLU A 76 5.00 8.32 0.54
C GLU A 76 3.51 8.60 0.30
N ARG A 77 2.74 7.58 -0.03
CA ARG A 77 1.29 7.70 -0.27
C ARG A 77 0.53 8.20 0.97
N CYS A 78 0.92 7.72 2.16
CA CYS A 78 0.23 8.03 3.40
C CYS A 78 0.69 9.35 4.04
N TYR A 79 1.98 9.72 3.92
CA TYR A 79 2.56 10.78 4.73
C TYR A 79 3.21 11.93 3.96
N CYS A 80 3.50 11.77 2.65
CA CYS A 80 4.03 12.86 1.85
C CYS A 80 2.93 13.89 1.51
N GLU A 81 3.02 15.10 2.04
CA GLU A 81 2.03 16.16 1.81
C GLU A 81 1.80 16.46 0.32
N LYS A 82 2.88 16.58 -0.44
CA LYS A 82 2.79 16.84 -1.90
C LYS A 82 2.01 15.75 -2.64
N ARG A 83 2.16 14.50 -2.21
CA ARG A 83 1.45 13.36 -2.81
C ARG A 83 0.00 13.30 -2.37
N ARG A 84 -0.28 13.53 -1.09
CA ARG A 84 -1.64 13.59 -0.52
C ARG A 84 -2.52 14.64 -1.21
N HIS A 85 -1.97 15.81 -1.50
CA HIS A 85 -2.69 16.86 -2.25
C HIS A 85 -3.08 16.44 -3.68
N ARG A 86 -2.25 15.64 -4.36
CA ARG A 86 -2.51 15.14 -5.72
C ARG A 86 -3.44 13.94 -5.74
N ALA A 87 -3.35 13.06 -4.77
CA ALA A 87 -4.07 11.80 -4.69
C ALA A 87 -4.94 11.71 -3.43
N LYS A 88 -6.06 12.44 -3.44
CA LYS A 88 -7.03 12.51 -2.32
C LYS A 88 -7.52 11.14 -1.82
N THR A 89 -7.35 10.10 -2.62
CA THR A 89 -7.72 8.71 -2.29
C THR A 89 -6.97 8.13 -1.10
N TYR A 90 -5.77 8.67 -0.80
CA TYR A 90 -4.91 8.21 0.29
C TYR A 90 -4.88 9.16 1.49
N PHE A 91 -5.73 10.19 1.49
CA PHE A 91 -5.70 11.24 2.52
C PHE A 91 -5.85 10.68 3.94
N ASP A 92 -6.72 9.66 4.11
CA ASP A 92 -7.01 9.03 5.40
C ASP A 92 -6.34 7.63 5.52
N CYS A 93 -5.32 7.34 4.70
CA CYS A 93 -4.62 6.08 4.80
C CYS A 93 -3.43 6.21 5.74
N GLU A 94 -3.22 5.16 6.52
CA GLU A 94 -2.14 5.05 7.50
C GLU A 94 -1.36 3.74 7.30
N VAL A 95 -0.17 3.71 7.85
CA VAL A 95 0.64 2.50 7.96
C VAL A 95 0.70 2.10 9.44
N CYS A 96 0.50 0.84 9.76
CA CYS A 96 0.59 0.35 11.13
C CYS A 96 1.96 0.66 11.75
N LYS A 97 2.00 0.87 13.06
CA LYS A 97 3.24 1.25 13.78
C LYS A 97 4.38 0.26 13.57
N GLU A 98 4.05 -1.02 13.47
CA GLU A 98 5.01 -2.08 13.22
C GLU A 98 5.79 -1.85 11.92
N TRP A 99 5.11 -1.42 10.85
CA TRP A 99 5.71 -1.16 9.55
C TRP A 99 6.32 0.23 9.39
N HIS A 100 6.35 1.06 10.44
CA HIS A 100 7.23 2.22 10.47
C HIS A 100 8.70 1.78 10.48
N ASN A 101 9.00 0.60 11.03
CA ASN A 101 10.30 -0.05 10.96
C ASN A 101 10.44 -0.82 9.64
N PHE A 102 11.43 -0.45 8.83
CA PHE A 102 11.72 -1.13 7.56
C PHE A 102 12.03 -2.63 7.76
N GLN A 103 12.70 -3.01 8.86
CA GLN A 103 13.01 -4.42 9.12
C GLN A 103 11.75 -5.28 9.25
N ASN A 104 10.72 -4.78 9.92
CA ASN A 104 9.47 -5.50 10.11
C ASN A 104 8.69 -5.65 8.80
N PHE A 105 8.62 -4.56 8.00
CA PHE A 105 8.01 -4.64 6.67
C PHE A 105 8.77 -5.62 5.76
N SER A 106 10.11 -5.56 5.76
CA SER A 106 10.95 -6.45 4.94
C SER A 106 10.78 -7.91 5.34
N LYS A 107 10.68 -8.21 6.64
CA LYS A 107 10.38 -9.56 7.12
C LYS A 107 9.07 -10.06 6.52
N TRP A 108 7.97 -9.28 6.67
CA TRP A 108 6.69 -9.62 6.06
C TRP A 108 6.77 -9.78 4.54
N PHE A 109 7.52 -8.89 3.87
CA PHE A 109 7.73 -8.98 2.42
C PHE A 109 8.34 -10.32 2.04
N HIS A 110 9.43 -10.75 2.68
CA HIS A 110 10.11 -12.01 2.36
C HIS A 110 9.27 -13.25 2.73
N GLU A 111 8.44 -13.18 3.76
CA GLU A 111 7.51 -14.25 4.13
C GLU A 111 6.36 -14.41 3.12
N ASN A 112 6.02 -13.35 2.37
CA ASN A 112 4.92 -13.32 1.41
C ASN A 112 5.39 -13.20 -0.05
N TYR A 113 6.70 -13.12 -0.28
CA TYR A 113 7.28 -12.97 -1.61
C TYR A 113 7.13 -14.26 -2.43
N TYR A 114 6.88 -14.09 -3.70
CA TYR A 114 6.91 -15.14 -4.71
C TYR A 114 7.47 -14.57 -6.02
N GLU A 115 8.14 -15.41 -6.80
CA GLU A 115 8.64 -15.01 -8.11
C GLU A 115 7.48 -14.79 -9.08
N CYS A 116 7.51 -13.64 -9.73
CA CYS A 116 6.51 -13.25 -10.72
C CYS A 116 7.16 -12.40 -11.81
N ASN A 117 6.81 -12.64 -13.06
CA ASN A 117 7.27 -11.83 -14.20
C ASN A 117 6.62 -10.43 -14.26
N ASP A 118 5.71 -10.13 -13.34
CA ASP A 118 5.08 -8.82 -13.21
C ASP A 118 5.58 -8.13 -11.94
N ARG A 119 5.52 -6.80 -11.93
CA ARG A 119 5.86 -6.02 -10.73
C ARG A 119 4.85 -6.30 -9.62
N LEU A 120 5.34 -6.63 -8.43
CA LEU A 120 4.49 -6.80 -7.26
C LEU A 120 4.12 -5.46 -6.63
N HIS A 121 2.91 -5.37 -6.12
CA HIS A 121 2.35 -4.23 -5.40
C HIS A 121 1.79 -4.69 -4.05
N VAL A 122 1.85 -3.80 -3.05
CA VAL A 122 1.15 -4.00 -1.78
C VAL A 122 -0.27 -3.45 -1.93
N ASP A 123 -1.26 -4.33 -1.84
CA ASP A 123 -2.68 -3.97 -1.79
C ASP A 123 -3.22 -4.15 -0.37
N LYS A 124 -4.09 -3.23 0.08
CA LYS A 124 -4.70 -3.22 1.41
C LYS A 124 -6.23 -3.36 1.41
N ASP A 125 -6.83 -3.33 0.23
CA ASP A 125 -8.29 -3.23 0.06
C ASP A 125 -8.95 -4.55 -0.38
N ILE A 126 -8.18 -5.54 -0.83
CA ILE A 126 -8.71 -6.82 -1.33
C ILE A 126 -9.24 -7.69 -0.19
N ILE A 127 -8.47 -7.84 0.90
CA ILE A 127 -8.91 -8.61 2.08
C ILE A 127 -10.08 -7.91 2.76
N LEU A 128 -9.95 -6.60 2.98
CA LEU A 128 -10.94 -5.80 3.69
C LEU A 128 -11.27 -4.55 2.86
N GLN A 129 -12.42 -4.57 2.19
CA GLN A 129 -12.85 -3.46 1.34
C GLN A 129 -13.05 -2.17 2.14
N GLY A 130 -12.47 -1.07 1.63
CA GLY A 130 -12.52 0.22 2.32
C GLY A 130 -11.53 0.37 3.47
N ASN A 131 -10.63 -0.59 3.65
CA ASN A 131 -9.56 -0.50 4.64
C ASN A 131 -8.67 0.74 4.41
N ARG A 132 -8.27 1.36 5.51
CA ARG A 132 -7.44 2.57 5.52
C ARG A 132 -6.02 2.33 6.03
N ILE A 133 -5.74 1.16 6.59
CA ILE A 133 -4.49 0.86 7.27
C ILE A 133 -3.71 -0.21 6.49
N TYR A 134 -2.47 0.11 6.15
CA TYR A 134 -1.52 -0.88 5.68
C TYR A 134 -0.96 -1.66 6.87
N SER A 135 -1.19 -2.96 6.91
CA SER A 135 -0.74 -3.85 7.99
C SER A 135 -0.49 -5.27 7.49
N PRO A 136 0.28 -6.11 8.23
CA PRO A 136 0.51 -7.50 7.87
C PRO A 136 -0.79 -8.30 7.68
N ASP A 137 -1.82 -8.02 8.49
CA ASP A 137 -3.08 -8.78 8.50
C ASP A 137 -4.01 -8.45 7.33
N THR A 138 -3.87 -7.27 6.73
CA THR A 138 -4.81 -6.76 5.72
C THR A 138 -4.20 -6.55 4.35
N CYS A 139 -2.88 -6.67 4.22
CA CYS A 139 -2.19 -6.46 2.97
C CYS A 139 -1.85 -7.76 2.25
N LEU A 140 -1.86 -7.67 0.93
CA LEU A 140 -1.40 -8.72 0.02
C LEU A 140 -0.30 -8.17 -0.90
N LEU A 141 0.67 -9.03 -1.25
CA LEU A 141 1.51 -8.80 -2.42
C LEU A 141 0.79 -9.36 -3.63
N ILE A 142 0.54 -8.53 -4.65
CA ILE A 142 -0.17 -8.93 -5.86
C ILE A 142 0.49 -8.35 -7.12
N PRO A 143 0.43 -9.07 -8.26
CA PRO A 143 0.90 -8.56 -9.54
C PRO A 143 0.19 -7.26 -9.93
N GLN A 144 0.93 -6.33 -10.54
CA GLN A 144 0.40 -5.03 -10.98
C GLN A 144 -0.82 -5.19 -11.90
N LYS A 145 -0.79 -6.16 -12.80
CA LYS A 145 -1.89 -6.46 -13.72
C LYS A 145 -3.20 -6.81 -12.99
N LEU A 146 -3.11 -7.50 -11.85
CA LEU A 146 -4.26 -7.75 -10.97
C LEU A 146 -4.63 -6.50 -10.18
N ASN A 147 -3.65 -5.81 -9.58
CA ASN A 147 -3.90 -4.66 -8.71
C ASN A 147 -4.69 -3.55 -9.41
N VAL A 148 -4.42 -3.28 -10.69
CA VAL A 148 -5.12 -2.23 -11.45
C VAL A 148 -6.62 -2.51 -11.62
N LEU A 149 -7.07 -3.77 -11.54
CA LEU A 149 -8.48 -4.15 -11.65
C LEU A 149 -9.30 -3.73 -10.42
N PHE A 150 -8.66 -3.56 -9.27
CA PHE A 150 -9.30 -3.14 -8.02
C PHE A 150 -9.35 -1.63 -7.83
N VAL A 151 -8.69 -0.86 -8.72
CA VAL A 151 -8.68 0.60 -8.62
C VAL A 151 -10.08 1.17 -8.80
N ASN A 152 -10.54 1.89 -7.78
CA ASN A 152 -11.81 2.61 -7.76
C ASN A 152 -11.52 4.12 -7.87
N LYS A 153 -11.68 4.68 -9.08
CA LYS A 153 -11.35 6.07 -9.39
C LYS A 153 -12.51 7.01 -9.07
N ILE A 154 -12.21 8.12 -8.41
CA ILE A 154 -13.16 9.23 -8.27
C ILE A 154 -13.37 9.87 -9.64
N ASN A 155 -14.61 10.12 -10.00
CA ASN A 155 -15.00 10.80 -11.25
C ASN A 155 -15.87 12.03 -10.98
N LYS A 156 -15.99 12.92 -11.98
CA LYS A 156 -16.78 14.16 -11.87
C LYS A 156 -18.27 13.96 -12.16
N ARG A 157 -18.69 12.76 -12.61
CA ARG A 157 -20.08 12.50 -13.06
C ARG A 157 -21.05 12.29 -11.90
N GLY A 158 -20.55 11.93 -10.70
CA GLY A 158 -21.40 11.57 -9.56
C GLY A 158 -22.12 10.23 -9.72
N LEU A 159 -21.75 9.42 -10.70
CA LEU A 159 -22.27 8.08 -10.97
C LEU A 159 -21.16 7.04 -10.73
N PRO A 160 -21.50 5.80 -10.35
CA PRO A 160 -20.54 4.73 -10.21
C PRO A 160 -19.62 4.57 -11.43
N ASN A 161 -18.44 3.97 -11.21
CA ASN A 161 -17.51 3.71 -12.30
C ASN A 161 -18.17 2.85 -13.39
N GLY A 162 -17.91 3.20 -14.65
CA GLY A 162 -18.48 2.50 -15.80
C GLY A 162 -19.95 2.83 -16.11
N ILE A 163 -20.60 3.73 -15.34
CA ILE A 163 -22.00 4.12 -15.54
C ILE A 163 -22.09 5.56 -16.05
N TYR A 164 -22.97 5.76 -17.03
CA TYR A 164 -23.18 7.04 -17.70
C TYR A 164 -24.69 7.32 -17.85
N LYS A 165 -25.12 8.56 -17.60
CA LYS A 165 -26.51 8.98 -17.86
C LYS A 165 -26.68 9.21 -19.34
N VAL A 166 -27.75 8.64 -19.90
CA VAL A 166 -28.19 8.85 -21.29
C VAL A 166 -29.69 9.25 -21.34
N LYS A 167 -30.20 9.67 -22.49
CA LYS A 167 -31.60 10.12 -22.60
C LYS A 167 -32.62 9.06 -22.15
N THR A 168 -32.34 7.79 -22.44
CA THR A 168 -33.24 6.63 -22.20
C THR A 168 -32.96 5.86 -20.92
N GLY A 169 -32.00 6.31 -20.09
CA GLY A 169 -31.66 5.61 -18.86
C GLY A 169 -30.19 5.73 -18.46
N TYR A 170 -29.57 4.61 -18.10
CA TYR A 170 -28.20 4.50 -17.65
C TYR A 170 -27.43 3.51 -18.50
N PHE A 171 -26.41 3.98 -19.17
CA PHE A 171 -25.52 3.17 -20.01
C PHE A 171 -24.39 2.59 -19.17
N ALA A 172 -24.18 1.28 -19.27
CA ALA A 172 -23.08 0.57 -18.62
C ALA A 172 -21.96 0.23 -19.62
N LYS A 173 -20.71 0.44 -19.21
CA LYS A 173 -19.51 0.15 -20.00
C LYS A 173 -18.37 -0.38 -19.14
N TYR A 174 -17.66 -1.41 -19.62
CA TYR A 174 -16.46 -1.93 -18.97
C TYR A 174 -15.40 -2.31 -20.02
N ASN A 175 -14.14 -1.85 -19.83
CA ASN A 175 -13.01 -2.13 -20.73
C ASN A 175 -13.35 -1.91 -22.22
N ASN A 176 -13.92 -0.76 -22.56
CA ASN A 176 -14.38 -0.40 -23.89
C ASN A 176 -15.50 -1.29 -24.50
N LYS A 177 -16.05 -2.23 -23.70
CA LYS A 177 -17.22 -3.02 -24.10
C LYS A 177 -18.49 -2.36 -23.60
N ASP A 178 -19.44 -2.18 -24.48
CA ASP A 178 -20.77 -1.68 -24.20
C ASP A 178 -21.60 -2.83 -23.61
N LEU A 179 -22.23 -2.59 -22.46
CA LEU A 179 -22.96 -3.60 -21.70
C LEU A 179 -24.48 -3.41 -21.78
N GLY A 180 -24.93 -2.29 -22.37
CA GLY A 180 -26.35 -1.99 -22.57
C GLY A 180 -26.82 -0.75 -21.81
N ILE A 181 -28.12 -0.43 -21.99
CA ILE A 181 -28.82 0.68 -21.34
C ILE A 181 -29.89 0.11 -20.43
N TYR A 182 -29.97 0.63 -19.20
CA TYR A 182 -30.81 0.14 -18.11
C TYR A 182 -31.69 1.27 -17.58
N LYS A 183 -32.79 0.92 -16.92
CA LYS A 183 -33.72 1.91 -16.34
C LYS A 183 -33.14 2.58 -15.09
N THR A 184 -32.38 1.83 -14.29
CA THR A 184 -31.84 2.29 -13.00
C THR A 184 -30.30 2.21 -12.97
N VAL A 185 -29.68 3.02 -12.08
CA VAL A 185 -28.23 2.97 -11.80
C VAL A 185 -27.83 1.59 -11.29
N THR A 186 -28.66 0.97 -10.45
CA THR A 186 -28.37 -0.33 -9.82
C THR A 186 -28.34 -1.44 -10.87
N GLU A 187 -29.30 -1.49 -11.80
CA GLU A 187 -29.28 -2.46 -12.90
C GLU A 187 -28.06 -2.31 -13.79
N ALA A 188 -27.74 -1.05 -14.18
CA ALA A 188 -26.54 -0.75 -14.97
C ALA A 188 -25.27 -1.16 -14.25
N PHE A 189 -25.18 -0.89 -12.94
CA PHE A 189 -24.01 -1.27 -12.13
C PHE A 189 -23.91 -2.79 -11.98
N SER A 190 -25.00 -3.51 -11.81
CA SER A 190 -24.98 -4.98 -11.76
C SER A 190 -24.35 -5.57 -13.03
N SER A 191 -24.70 -5.07 -14.20
CA SER A 191 -24.07 -5.49 -15.46
C SER A 191 -22.58 -5.18 -15.50
N TYR A 192 -22.18 -3.98 -15.06
CA TYR A 192 -20.78 -3.59 -14.93
C TYR A 192 -20.03 -4.50 -13.95
N ALA A 193 -20.60 -4.79 -12.76
CA ALA A 193 -19.99 -5.62 -11.73
C ALA A 193 -19.75 -7.05 -12.23
N ILE A 194 -20.73 -7.64 -12.94
CA ILE A 194 -20.58 -8.96 -13.58
C ILE A 194 -19.42 -8.97 -14.59
N ALA A 195 -19.36 -7.96 -15.47
CA ALA A 195 -18.32 -7.87 -16.47
C ALA A 195 -16.93 -7.68 -15.83
N LYS A 196 -16.81 -6.83 -14.82
CA LYS A 196 -15.57 -6.60 -14.06
C LYS A 196 -15.13 -7.85 -13.31
N LYS A 197 -16.08 -8.57 -12.66
CA LYS A 197 -15.79 -9.81 -11.94
C LYS A 197 -15.26 -10.90 -12.86
N ARG A 198 -15.85 -11.07 -14.03
CA ARG A 198 -15.35 -12.00 -15.05
C ARG A 198 -13.91 -11.69 -15.45
N GLU A 199 -13.58 -10.42 -15.63
CA GLU A 199 -12.21 -10.01 -15.97
C GLU A 199 -11.24 -10.24 -14.82
N ILE A 200 -11.62 -9.96 -13.56
CA ILE A 200 -10.81 -10.27 -12.37
C ILE A 200 -10.50 -11.78 -12.33
N ILE A 201 -11.52 -12.63 -12.46
CA ILE A 201 -11.34 -14.10 -12.46
C ILE A 201 -10.46 -14.55 -13.63
N ARG A 202 -10.68 -14.00 -14.83
CA ARG A 202 -9.88 -14.32 -16.01
C ARG A 202 -8.40 -14.02 -15.78
N VAL A 203 -8.09 -12.82 -15.29
CA VAL A 203 -6.70 -12.43 -15.03
C VAL A 203 -6.13 -13.19 -13.84
N ALA A 204 -6.92 -13.43 -12.77
CA ALA A 204 -6.47 -14.22 -11.62
C ALA A 204 -6.06 -15.64 -12.04
N ASN A 205 -6.78 -16.26 -12.99
CA ASN A 205 -6.44 -17.58 -13.52
C ASN A 205 -5.08 -17.62 -14.24
N GLU A 206 -4.63 -16.51 -14.82
CA GLU A 206 -3.28 -16.42 -15.40
C GLU A 206 -2.17 -16.55 -14.34
N TYR A 207 -2.48 -16.18 -13.10
CA TYR A 207 -1.56 -16.21 -11.97
C TYR A 207 -1.84 -17.33 -10.97
N LYS A 208 -2.82 -18.21 -11.23
CA LYS A 208 -3.31 -19.21 -10.27
C LYS A 208 -2.19 -20.11 -9.69
N ASN A 209 -1.20 -20.45 -10.50
CA ASN A 209 -0.08 -21.29 -10.09
C ASN A 209 1.16 -20.49 -9.65
N ILE A 210 1.05 -19.16 -9.57
CA ILE A 210 2.14 -18.24 -9.25
C ILE A 210 1.92 -17.60 -7.89
N ILE A 211 0.72 -17.07 -7.67
CA ILE A 211 0.35 -16.40 -6.41
C ILE A 211 -0.01 -17.42 -5.33
N PRO A 212 0.15 -17.09 -4.03
CA PRO A 212 -0.29 -17.95 -2.94
C PRO A 212 -1.78 -18.33 -3.06
N PRO A 213 -2.17 -19.58 -2.75
CA PRO A 213 -3.56 -20.03 -2.84
C PRO A 213 -4.56 -19.14 -2.09
N ALA A 214 -4.22 -18.70 -0.86
CA ALA A 214 -5.05 -17.80 -0.09
C ALA A 214 -5.25 -16.44 -0.80
N THR A 215 -4.20 -15.90 -1.43
CA THR A 215 -4.29 -14.67 -2.22
C THR A 215 -5.22 -14.87 -3.43
N TYR A 216 -5.11 -15.99 -4.12
CA TYR A 216 -6.02 -16.33 -5.22
C TYR A 216 -7.47 -16.39 -4.74
N ASP A 217 -7.74 -17.04 -3.60
CA ASP A 217 -9.09 -17.17 -3.02
C ASP A 217 -9.68 -15.80 -2.65
N TYR A 218 -8.91 -14.90 -2.05
CA TYR A 218 -9.37 -13.53 -1.79
C TYR A 218 -9.76 -12.80 -3.08
N ILE A 219 -8.96 -12.93 -4.14
CA ILE A 219 -9.21 -12.28 -5.43
C ILE A 219 -10.45 -12.84 -6.11
N VAL A 220 -10.60 -14.16 -6.20
CA VAL A 220 -11.73 -14.77 -6.88
C VAL A 220 -13.04 -14.67 -6.10
N ASN A 221 -13.00 -14.47 -4.79
CA ASN A 221 -14.16 -14.24 -3.95
C ASN A 221 -14.47 -12.75 -3.72
N TYR A 222 -13.63 -11.83 -4.23
CA TYR A 222 -13.86 -10.39 -4.09
C TYR A 222 -15.21 -9.98 -4.69
N GLU A 223 -16.07 -9.35 -3.89
CA GLU A 223 -17.38 -8.87 -4.32
C GLU A 223 -17.33 -7.41 -4.78
N ILE A 224 -17.97 -7.12 -5.91
CA ILE A 224 -18.07 -5.76 -6.45
C ILE A 224 -19.44 -5.23 -6.07
N ARG A 225 -19.47 -4.39 -5.03
CA ARG A 225 -20.70 -3.81 -4.47
C ARG A 225 -20.78 -2.31 -4.85
N ILE A 226 -22.00 -1.85 -5.16
CA ILE A 226 -22.22 -0.45 -5.54
C ILE A 226 -21.93 0.51 -4.38
N GLU A 227 -22.21 0.09 -3.15
CA GLU A 227 -21.97 0.86 -1.92
C GLU A 227 -20.49 1.17 -1.71
N ASN A 228 -19.59 0.33 -2.24
CA ASN A 228 -18.14 0.49 -2.16
C ASN A 228 -17.58 1.35 -3.31
N ASP A 229 -18.42 1.75 -4.30
CA ASP A 229 -17.96 2.67 -5.35
C ASP A 229 -17.87 4.09 -4.79
N LYS A 230 -16.69 4.71 -4.91
CA LYS A 230 -16.39 6.05 -4.34
C LYS A 230 -17.26 7.17 -4.91
N ASN A 231 -17.97 6.92 -6.00
CA ASN A 231 -18.84 7.90 -6.68
C ASN A 231 -20.31 7.64 -6.41
N TYR A 232 -20.64 6.51 -5.76
CA TYR A 232 -22.02 6.20 -5.40
C TYR A 232 -22.38 6.93 -4.12
N LYS A 233 -23.38 7.80 -4.21
CA LYS A 233 -24.01 8.41 -3.06
C LYS A 233 -25.39 7.80 -2.92
N VAL A 234 -25.65 7.14 -1.81
CA VAL A 234 -27.01 6.74 -1.45
C VAL A 234 -27.82 8.03 -1.37
N VAL A 235 -28.72 8.23 -2.33
CA VAL A 235 -29.75 9.26 -2.20
C VAL A 235 -30.63 8.77 -1.06
N LYS A 236 -30.52 9.40 0.11
CA LYS A 236 -31.52 9.23 1.17
C LYS A 236 -32.80 9.78 0.55
N GLU A 237 -33.65 8.90 0.03
CA GLU A 237 -35.04 9.23 -0.26
C GLU A 237 -35.62 9.62 1.10
N ASN A 238 -35.96 10.90 1.23
CA ASN A 238 -36.76 11.39 2.37
C ASN A 238 -38.11 10.70 2.27
N ILE A 239 -38.32 9.72 3.15
CA ILE A 239 -39.63 9.13 3.44
C ILE A 239 -40.40 10.14 4.33
#